data_620fb022acbb1221c060693959f8da4a
#
_entry.id   620fb022acbb1221c060693959f8da4a
#
_cell.length_a   1.000
_cell.length_b   1.000
_cell.length_c   1.000
_cell.angle_alpha   90.00
_cell.angle_beta   90.00
_cell.angle_gamma   90.00
#
_symmetry.space_group_name_H-M   'P 1'
#
loop_
_entity.id
_entity.type
_entity.pdbx_description
1 polymer ?
#
loop_
_entity_poly.entity_id
_entity_poly.type
_entity_poly.pdbx_seq_one_letter_code
_entity_poly.pdbx_strand_id
1 'polypeptide(L)'
;MNGHKFEYKCAKMLRRKGFHHVEVTKKSGDQGVDILAYKGFSKYAIQCKYYSYPVGNKAVQEVYAGGKYYDCDHYIVMTNGTFTKAAISAANKLDVKLWSNCS
;
A
#
# COMPACT_ATOMS: atom_id res chain seq x y z
N MET A 1 -1.90 6.94 -17.57
CA MET A 1 -1.22 6.87 -16.26
C MET A 1 -0.38 5.61 -16.19
N ASN A 2 0.70 5.61 -15.44
CA ASN A 2 1.51 4.42 -15.20
C ASN A 2 1.67 4.20 -13.68
N GLY A 3 2.34 3.10 -13.31
CA GLY A 3 2.48 2.74 -11.89
C GLY A 3 3.19 3.80 -11.06
N HIS A 4 4.19 4.45 -11.63
CA HIS A 4 4.95 5.49 -10.92
C HIS A 4 4.07 6.72 -10.63
N LYS A 5 3.30 7.16 -11.63
CA LYS A 5 2.37 8.27 -11.43
C LYS A 5 1.27 7.91 -10.45
N PHE A 6 0.85 6.64 -10.45
CA PHE A 6 -0.15 6.17 -9.51
C PHE A 6 0.33 6.26 -8.07
N GLU A 7 1.62 6.00 -7.82
CA GLU A 7 2.18 6.14 -6.47
C GLU A 7 2.02 7.57 -5.93
N TYR A 8 2.29 8.57 -6.76
CA TYR A 8 2.11 9.96 -6.35
C TYR A 8 0.65 10.31 -6.14
N LYS A 9 -0.23 9.71 -6.93
CA LYS A 9 -1.68 9.88 -6.74
C LYS A 9 -2.14 9.28 -5.42
N CYS A 10 -1.64 8.10 -5.09
CA CYS A 10 -1.91 7.46 -3.80
C CYS A 10 -1.41 8.32 -2.63
N ALA A 11 -0.21 8.89 -2.77
CA ALA A 11 0.33 9.77 -1.73
C ALA A 11 -0.58 10.97 -1.50
N LYS A 12 -1.11 11.54 -2.58
CA LYS A 12 -2.05 12.67 -2.49
C LYS A 12 -3.35 12.26 -1.79
N MET A 13 -3.87 11.07 -2.10
CA MET A 13 -5.06 10.55 -1.44
C MET A 13 -4.84 10.35 0.05
N LEU A 14 -3.69 9.83 0.43
CA LEU A 14 -3.33 9.63 1.84
C LEU A 14 -3.30 10.97 2.59
N ARG A 15 -2.69 12.00 2.00
CA ARG A 15 -2.64 13.33 2.61
C ARG A 15 -4.05 13.88 2.84
N ARG A 16 -4.96 13.68 1.88
CA ARG A 16 -6.35 14.12 2.02
C ARG A 16 -7.07 13.40 3.15
N LYS A 17 -6.66 12.19 3.47
CA LYS A 17 -7.26 11.40 4.55
C LYS A 17 -6.60 11.63 5.91
N GLY A 18 -5.72 12.61 6.00
CA GLY A 18 -5.13 13.01 7.26
C GLY A 18 -3.79 12.35 7.58
N PHE A 19 -3.20 11.64 6.62
CA PHE A 19 -1.85 11.11 6.81
C PHE A 19 -0.84 12.24 6.65
N HIS A 20 0.23 12.18 7.42
CA HIS A 20 1.31 13.15 7.34
C HIS A 20 2.65 12.44 7.12
N HIS A 21 3.69 13.23 6.81
CA HIS A 21 5.02 12.71 6.50
C HIS A 21 4.93 11.60 5.43
N VAL A 22 4.11 11.86 4.41
CA VAL A 22 3.86 10.90 3.33
C VAL A 22 5.04 10.96 2.37
N GLU A 23 5.75 9.85 2.24
CA GLU A 23 6.97 9.77 1.45
C GLU A 23 6.88 8.62 0.46
N VAL A 24 7.06 8.94 -0.84
CA VAL A 24 7.19 7.91 -1.88
C VAL A 24 8.62 7.38 -1.83
N THR A 25 8.75 6.07 -1.60
CA THR A 25 10.06 5.46 -1.47
C THR A 25 10.78 5.38 -2.82
N LYS A 26 12.09 5.18 -2.78
CA LYS A 26 12.84 4.94 -4.00
C LYS A 26 12.55 3.53 -4.50
N LYS A 27 12.50 3.36 -5.81
CA LYS A 27 12.17 2.07 -6.43
C LYS A 27 13.09 0.95 -6.03
N SER A 28 14.39 1.19 -6.06
CA SER A 28 15.33 0.12 -5.73
C SER A 28 15.45 -0.01 -4.22
N GLY A 29 15.27 -1.23 -3.73
CA GLY A 29 15.44 -1.52 -2.32
C GLY A 29 14.30 -1.09 -1.43
N ASP A 30 13.13 -0.84 -2.00
CA ASP A 30 11.97 -0.42 -1.20
C ASP A 30 11.30 -1.56 -0.44
N GLN A 31 11.74 -2.79 -0.61
CA GLN A 31 11.29 -3.96 0.15
C GLN A 31 9.78 -4.20 0.02
N GLY A 32 9.18 -3.83 -1.12
CA GLY A 32 7.76 -4.01 -1.34
C GLY A 32 6.89 -2.93 -0.71
N VAL A 33 7.50 -1.80 -0.32
CA VAL A 33 6.79 -0.64 0.21
C VAL A 33 7.02 0.54 -0.73
N ASP A 34 5.94 1.06 -1.29
CA ASP A 34 6.01 2.20 -2.21
C ASP A 34 5.89 3.54 -1.51
N ILE A 35 5.17 3.57 -0.38
CA ILE A 35 4.96 4.79 0.39
C ILE A 35 5.08 4.46 1.87
N LEU A 36 5.75 5.36 2.60
CA LEU A 36 5.74 5.38 4.06
C LEU A 36 4.96 6.61 4.50
N ALA A 37 4.10 6.47 5.49
CA ALA A 37 3.26 7.57 5.96
C ALA A 37 2.94 7.38 7.44
N TYR A 38 2.48 8.46 8.07
CA TYR A 38 2.11 8.44 9.47
C TYR A 38 0.70 8.96 9.66
N LYS A 39 0.00 8.40 10.64
CA LYS A 39 -1.29 8.94 11.08
C LYS A 39 -1.30 8.86 12.60
N GLY A 40 -1.42 10.02 13.27
CA GLY A 40 -1.13 10.08 14.68
C GLY A 40 0.33 9.68 14.92
N PHE A 41 0.55 8.73 15.80
CA PHE A 41 1.89 8.21 16.10
C PHE A 41 2.17 6.87 15.41
N SER A 42 1.23 6.39 14.58
CA SER A 42 1.39 5.09 13.92
C SER A 42 2.06 5.26 12.56
N LYS A 43 2.96 4.34 12.24
CA LYS A 43 3.68 4.30 10.98
C LYS A 43 3.05 3.27 10.06
N TYR A 44 2.80 3.66 8.83
CA TYR A 44 2.11 2.85 7.82
C TYR A 44 3.02 2.53 6.65
N ALA A 45 2.96 1.29 6.19
CA ALA A 45 3.58 0.86 4.94
C ALA A 45 2.47 0.71 3.90
N ILE A 46 2.67 1.28 2.73
CA ILE A 46 1.68 1.25 1.66
C ILE A 46 2.32 0.70 0.40
N GLN A 47 1.65 -0.27 -0.25
CA GLN A 47 2.00 -0.75 -1.57
C GLN A 47 0.93 -0.28 -2.55
N CYS A 48 1.34 0.20 -3.72
CA CYS A 48 0.46 0.73 -4.74
C CYS A 48 0.52 -0.18 -5.97
N LYS A 49 -0.64 -0.63 -6.45
CA LYS A 49 -0.74 -1.51 -7.62
C LYS A 49 -1.70 -0.91 -8.65
N TYR A 50 -1.14 -0.54 -9.80
CA TYR A 50 -1.91 -0.01 -10.92
C TYR A 50 -2.06 -1.10 -11.96
N TYR A 51 -3.15 -1.86 -11.87
CA TYR A 51 -3.38 -3.04 -12.70
C TYR A 51 -4.73 -2.96 -13.43
N SER A 52 -4.82 -3.64 -14.57
CA SER A 52 -6.09 -3.84 -15.28
C SER A 52 -6.79 -5.13 -14.84
N TYR A 53 -6.22 -5.84 -13.87
CA TYR A 53 -6.76 -7.09 -13.35
C TYR A 53 -6.70 -7.08 -11.82
N PRO A 54 -7.44 -7.96 -11.14
CA PRO A 54 -7.46 -7.96 -9.67
C PRO A 54 -6.09 -8.24 -9.07
N VAL A 55 -5.79 -7.56 -7.99
CA VAL A 55 -4.53 -7.72 -7.26
C VAL A 55 -4.60 -8.96 -6.38
N GLY A 56 -3.58 -9.79 -6.49
CA GLY A 56 -3.53 -11.05 -5.76
C GLY A 56 -2.84 -10.94 -4.42
N ASN A 57 -2.78 -12.08 -3.74
CA ASN A 57 -2.30 -12.19 -2.38
C ASN A 57 -0.79 -11.88 -2.25
N LYS A 58 -0.01 -11.98 -3.33
CA LYS A 58 1.41 -11.66 -3.30
C LYS A 58 1.64 -10.23 -2.81
N ALA A 59 0.83 -9.27 -3.26
CA ALA A 59 0.94 -7.88 -2.84
C ALA A 59 0.71 -7.73 -1.33
N VAL A 60 -0.24 -8.48 -0.79
CA VAL A 60 -0.54 -8.46 0.65
C VAL A 60 0.66 -8.94 1.45
N GLN A 61 1.27 -10.05 1.01
CA GLN A 61 2.44 -10.60 1.69
C GLN A 61 3.65 -9.66 1.57
N GLU A 62 3.83 -9.04 0.42
CA GLU A 62 4.94 -8.13 0.19
C GLU A 62 4.87 -6.88 1.08
N VAL A 63 3.69 -6.25 1.19
CA VAL A 63 3.57 -5.07 2.04
C VAL A 63 3.71 -5.42 3.51
N TYR A 64 3.25 -6.59 3.90
CA TYR A 64 3.40 -7.05 5.28
C TYR A 64 4.88 -7.26 5.62
N ALA A 65 5.60 -8.01 4.78
CA ALA A 65 7.03 -8.25 5.00
C ALA A 65 7.83 -6.96 4.95
N GLY A 66 7.57 -6.11 3.95
CA GLY A 66 8.27 -4.84 3.81
C GLY A 66 7.97 -3.88 4.95
N GLY A 67 6.72 -3.85 5.40
CA GLY A 67 6.32 -3.04 6.54
C GLY A 67 7.02 -3.47 7.82
N LYS A 68 7.19 -4.77 8.03
CA LYS A 68 7.97 -5.28 9.17
C LYS A 68 9.42 -4.85 9.08
N TYR A 69 9.99 -4.89 7.86
CA TYR A 69 11.36 -4.45 7.63
C TYR A 69 11.57 -2.99 8.05
N TYR A 70 10.57 -2.13 7.81
CA TYR A 70 10.64 -0.71 8.15
C TYR A 70 10.03 -0.38 9.52
N ASP A 71 9.70 -1.39 10.31
CA ASP A 71 9.11 -1.22 11.66
C ASP A 71 7.79 -0.46 11.62
N CYS A 72 6.95 -0.76 10.62
CA CYS A 72 5.64 -0.15 10.51
C CYS A 72 4.62 -0.84 11.42
N ASP A 73 3.62 -0.08 11.83
CA ASP A 73 2.54 -0.56 12.70
C ASP A 73 1.35 -1.07 11.89
N HIS A 74 1.16 -0.54 10.69
CA HIS A 74 0.01 -0.86 9.84
C HIS A 74 0.44 -1.00 8.38
N TYR A 75 -0.37 -1.73 7.61
CA TYR A 75 -0.06 -2.08 6.23
C TYR A 75 -1.29 -1.86 5.35
N ILE A 76 -1.11 -1.25 4.18
CA ILE A 76 -2.20 -0.97 3.23
C ILE A 76 -1.73 -1.35 1.83
N VAL A 77 -2.61 -1.99 1.06
CA VAL A 77 -2.44 -2.10 -0.39
C VAL A 77 -3.50 -1.24 -1.05
N MET A 78 -3.07 -0.32 -1.90
CA MET A 78 -3.95 0.56 -2.67
C MET A 78 -3.91 0.15 -4.14
N THR A 79 -5.07 -0.01 -4.77
CA THR A 79 -5.15 -0.33 -6.18
C THR A 79 -6.21 0.52 -6.87
N ASN A 80 -6.02 0.74 -8.17
CA ASN A 80 -7.03 1.39 -9.01
C ASN A 80 -8.21 0.45 -9.31
N GLY A 81 -8.04 -0.85 -9.11
CA GLY A 81 -9.04 -1.86 -9.40
C GLY A 81 -9.54 -2.59 -8.18
N THR A 82 -9.54 -3.91 -8.25
CA THR A 82 -10.10 -4.78 -7.20
C THR A 82 -9.07 -5.78 -6.71
N PHE A 83 -9.48 -6.64 -5.79
CA PHE A 83 -8.63 -7.67 -5.19
C PHE A 83 -9.23 -9.05 -5.41
N THR A 84 -8.37 -10.06 -5.48
CA THR A 84 -8.81 -11.46 -5.55
C THR A 84 -9.32 -11.90 -4.17
N LYS A 85 -10.07 -13.00 -4.16
CA LYS A 85 -10.52 -13.62 -2.90
C LYS A 85 -9.33 -14.03 -2.03
N ALA A 86 -8.26 -14.54 -2.67
CA ALA A 86 -7.05 -14.93 -1.95
C ALA A 86 -6.40 -13.73 -1.27
N ALA A 87 -6.36 -12.57 -1.93
CA ALA A 87 -5.84 -11.33 -1.35
C ALA A 87 -6.67 -10.91 -0.14
N ILE A 88 -7.99 -10.94 -0.26
CA ILE A 88 -8.88 -10.56 0.83
C ILE A 88 -8.68 -11.49 2.04
N SER A 89 -8.58 -12.79 1.79
CA SER A 89 -8.35 -13.77 2.86
C SER A 89 -7.01 -13.54 3.55
N ALA A 90 -5.94 -13.34 2.79
CA ALA A 90 -4.61 -13.08 3.35
C ALA A 90 -4.60 -11.78 4.16
N ALA A 91 -5.26 -10.74 3.64
CA ALA A 91 -5.32 -9.44 4.31
C ALA A 91 -6.03 -9.55 5.66
N ASN A 92 -7.11 -10.32 5.72
CA ASN A 92 -7.81 -10.54 6.99
C ASN A 92 -6.91 -11.23 8.02
N LYS A 93 -6.14 -12.22 7.60
CA LYS A 93 -5.25 -12.95 8.50
C LYS A 93 -4.06 -12.12 8.97
N LEU A 94 -3.53 -11.27 8.09
CA LEU A 94 -2.34 -10.47 8.39
C LEU A 94 -2.66 -9.07 8.88
N ASP A 95 -3.94 -8.74 8.99
CA ASP A 95 -4.41 -7.40 9.37
C ASP A 95 -3.87 -6.32 8.43
N VAL A 96 -3.92 -6.62 7.13
CA VAL A 96 -3.56 -5.67 6.07
C VAL A 96 -4.87 -5.06 5.55
N LYS A 97 -4.88 -3.75 5.37
CA LYS A 97 -6.04 -3.05 4.81
C LYS A 97 -5.94 -2.98 3.29
N LEU A 98 -7.08 -3.15 2.63
CA LEU A 98 -7.16 -3.13 1.17
C LEU A 98 -8.04 -1.97 0.73
N TRP A 99 -7.48 -1.07 -0.08
CA TRP A 99 -8.19 0.07 -0.65
C TRP A 99 -8.33 -0.15 -2.16
N SER A 100 -9.55 -0.43 -2.60
CA SER A 100 -9.85 -0.66 -4.01
C SER A 100 -10.36 0.62 -4.67
N ASN A 101 -10.38 0.61 -6.01
CA ASN A 101 -10.93 1.70 -6.82
C ASN A 101 -10.32 3.06 -6.51
N CYS A 102 -9.06 3.08 -6.16
CA CYS A 102 -8.33 4.34 -5.92
C CYS A 102 -8.06 5.05 -7.25
N SER A 103 -8.47 6.31 -7.36
CA SER A 103 -8.23 7.05 -8.62
C SER A 103 -8.20 8.56 -8.42
#